data_d873d99aecb07c84db1b9692c218bd1a
#
_entry.id   d873d99aecb07c84db1b9692c218bd1a
#
_cell.length_a   1.000
_cell.length_b   1.000
_cell.length_c   1.000
_cell.angle_alpha   90.00
_cell.angle_beta   90.00
_cell.angle_gamma   90.00
#
_symmetry.space_group_name_H-M   'P 1'
#
loop_
_entity.id
_entity.type
_entity.pdbx_description
1 polymer ?
#
loop_
_entity_poly.entity_id
_entity_poly.type
_entity_poly.pdbx_seq_one_letter_code
_entity_poly.pdbx_strand_id
1 'polypeptide(L)' 'MPQMINYGGELIRISPKDNKKIEFSRNNGLTWILRCTNSATGGFVDLMDNGSEILATTNKGLYFSRNKGLTWILRRR' A
#
# COMPACT_ATOMS: atom_id res chain seq x y z
N MET A 1 -8.28 11.33 -2.03
CA MET A 1 -8.00 9.91 -2.21
C MET A 1 -6.53 9.66 -1.95
N PRO A 2 -6.17 9.16 -0.79
CA PRO A 2 -4.76 9.08 -0.43
C PRO A 2 -4.03 7.95 -1.15
N GLN A 3 -2.88 8.28 -1.69
CA GLN A 3 -1.93 7.29 -2.17
C GLN A 3 -0.79 7.09 -1.17
N MET A 4 -0.90 7.75 -0.03
CA MET A 4 0.06 7.66 1.06
C MET A 4 -0.69 7.73 2.39
N ILE A 5 -0.31 6.88 3.32
CA ILE A 5 -0.89 6.85 4.66
C ILE A 5 0.22 6.77 5.70
N ASN A 6 -0.11 7.18 6.92
CA ASN A 6 0.76 6.97 8.08
C ASN A 6 0.18 5.80 8.87
N TYR A 7 0.91 4.70 8.95
CA TYR A 7 0.42 3.49 9.55
C TYR A 7 1.52 2.83 10.38
N GLY A 8 1.25 2.63 11.67
CA GLY A 8 2.20 1.95 12.54
C GLY A 8 3.54 2.65 12.68
N GLY A 9 3.56 3.99 12.60
CA GLY A 9 4.80 4.75 12.72
C GLY A 9 5.60 4.84 11.43
N GLU A 10 5.04 4.35 10.32
CA GLU A 10 5.69 4.41 9.01
C GLU A 10 4.79 5.14 8.03
N LEU A 11 5.41 5.84 7.09
CA LEU A 11 4.68 6.31 5.91
C LEU A 11 4.69 5.19 4.88
N ILE A 12 3.53 4.91 4.32
CA ILE A 12 3.36 3.86 3.30
C ILE A 12 2.70 4.50 2.11
N ARG A 13 3.26 4.28 0.94
CA ARG A 13 2.72 4.89 -0.28
C ARG A 13 2.75 3.93 -1.45
N ILE A 14 1.89 4.24 -2.43
CA ILE A 14 2.01 3.66 -3.77
C ILE A 14 3.14 4.37 -4.46
N SER A 15 4.07 3.63 -5.07
CA SER A 15 5.20 4.24 -5.77
C SER A 15 4.70 5.18 -6.86
N PRO A 16 5.19 6.43 -6.91
CA PRO A 16 4.80 7.35 -7.96
C PRO A 16 5.33 6.98 -9.34
N LYS A 17 6.28 6.05 -9.41
CA LYS A 17 6.88 5.61 -10.67
C LYS A 17 6.32 4.30 -11.18
N ASP A 18 5.72 3.49 -10.27
CA ASP A 18 5.21 2.18 -10.65
C ASP A 18 4.08 1.81 -9.67
N ASN A 19 2.85 1.88 -10.14
CA ASN A 19 1.70 1.66 -9.27
C ASN A 19 1.52 0.21 -8.83
N LYS A 20 2.40 -0.68 -9.20
CA LYS A 20 2.42 -2.06 -8.70
C LYS A 20 3.33 -2.22 -7.49
N LYS A 21 3.96 -1.15 -7.03
CA LYS A 21 4.91 -1.18 -5.93
C LYS A 21 4.41 -0.39 -4.75
N ILE A 22 4.64 -0.94 -3.56
CA ILE A 22 4.38 -0.26 -2.29
C ILE A 22 5.72 0.08 -1.66
N GLU A 23 5.88 1.31 -1.25
CA GLU A 23 7.09 1.83 -0.60
C GLU A 23 6.78 2.30 0.80
N PHE A 24 7.78 2.28 1.67
CA PHE A 24 7.61 2.80 3.01
C PHE A 24 8.79 3.67 3.40
N SER A 25 8.56 4.55 4.38
CA SER A 25 9.57 5.42 4.94
C SER A 25 9.46 5.42 6.45
N ARG A 26 10.60 5.36 7.13
CA ARG A 26 10.67 5.45 8.60
C ARG A 26 11.23 6.79 9.05
N ASN A 27 11.48 7.72 8.14
CA ASN A 27 12.10 9.01 8.42
C ASN A 27 11.34 10.17 7.79
N ASN A 28 10.00 10.08 7.84
CA ASN A 28 9.09 11.14 7.38
C ASN A 28 9.19 11.42 5.89
N GLY A 29 9.54 10.39 5.10
CA GLY A 29 9.59 10.54 3.66
C GLY A 29 10.91 11.02 3.10
N LEU A 30 11.94 11.12 3.93
CA LEU A 30 13.27 11.47 3.45
C LEU A 30 13.84 10.41 2.54
N THR A 31 13.67 9.13 2.91
CA THR A 31 14.06 8.02 2.07
C THR A 31 12.90 7.02 1.97
N TRP A 32 12.77 6.39 0.83
CA TRP A 32 11.73 5.41 0.57
C TRP A 32 12.36 4.07 0.20
N ILE A 33 11.82 3.02 0.80
CA ILE A 33 12.31 1.65 0.62
C ILE A 33 11.18 0.83 0.02
N LEU A 34 11.50 0.01 -0.97
CA LEU A 34 10.51 -0.89 -1.56
C LEU A 34 10.07 -1.91 -0.53
N ARG A 35 8.76 -2.04 -0.32
CA ARG A 35 8.21 -3.05 0.57
C ARG A 35 7.61 -4.21 -0.20
N CYS A 36 6.92 -3.94 -1.31
CA CYS A 36 6.18 -4.96 -2.03
C CYS A 36 6.07 -4.59 -3.49
N THR A 37 6.28 -5.57 -4.35
CA THR A 37 5.92 -5.48 -5.76
C THR A 37 4.88 -6.57 -6.00
N ASN A 38 3.69 -6.18 -6.48
CA ASN A 38 2.61 -7.15 -6.61
C ASN A 38 1.86 -6.95 -7.93
N SER A 39 2.19 -7.78 -8.90
CA SER A 39 1.50 -7.74 -10.19
C SER A 39 0.14 -8.45 -10.17
N ALA A 40 -0.11 -9.27 -9.15
CA ALA A 40 -1.38 -10.00 -9.07
C ALA A 40 -2.57 -9.10 -8.73
N THR A 41 -2.32 -7.97 -8.05
CA THR A 41 -3.38 -7.00 -7.73
C THR A 41 -3.70 -6.08 -8.89
N GLY A 42 -2.89 -6.07 -9.94
CA GLY A 42 -2.91 -5.00 -10.92
C GLY A 42 -2.27 -3.75 -10.34
N GLY A 43 -2.69 -2.58 -10.76
CA GLY A 43 -2.17 -1.32 -10.20
C GLY A 43 -2.92 -0.93 -8.95
N PHE A 44 -2.17 -0.49 -7.93
CA PHE A 44 -2.78 0.13 -6.75
C PHE A 44 -3.27 1.53 -7.12
N VAL A 45 -4.46 1.89 -6.61
CA VAL A 45 -5.07 3.18 -6.87
C VAL A 45 -5.08 4.05 -5.61
N ASP A 46 -5.55 3.49 -4.50
CA ASP A 46 -5.67 4.21 -3.23
C ASP A 46 -5.32 3.31 -2.08
N LEU A 47 -4.90 3.93 -0.97
CA LEU A 47 -4.66 3.26 0.30
C LEU A 47 -5.56 3.85 1.37
N MET A 48 -5.95 3.04 2.34
CA MET A 48 -6.76 3.47 3.48
C MET A 48 -6.29 2.77 4.74
N ASP A 49 -6.10 3.54 5.81
CA ASP A 49 -5.82 3.00 7.13
C ASP A 49 -7.15 2.59 7.76
N ASN A 50 -7.31 1.30 8.04
CA ASN A 50 -8.52 0.76 8.64
C ASN A 50 -8.27 0.27 10.07
N GLY A 51 -7.29 0.84 10.76
CA GLY A 51 -6.95 0.46 12.13
C GLY A 51 -6.01 -0.73 12.18
N SER A 52 -6.55 -1.93 12.16
CA SER A 52 -5.74 -3.15 12.25
C SER A 52 -5.24 -3.66 10.92
N GLU A 53 -5.63 -3.00 9.82
CA GLU A 53 -5.24 -3.43 8.47
C GLU A 53 -5.21 -2.23 7.55
N ILE A 54 -4.53 -2.38 6.42
CA ILE A 54 -4.52 -1.40 5.35
C ILE A 54 -5.41 -1.92 4.23
N LEU A 55 -6.30 -1.09 3.73
CA LEU A 55 -7.11 -1.40 2.57
C LEU A 55 -6.49 -0.74 1.34
N ALA A 56 -6.55 -1.43 0.21
CA ALA A 56 -6.07 -0.89 -1.05
C ALA A 56 -7.09 -1.10 -2.15
N THR A 57 -7.47 -0.04 -2.82
CA THR A 57 -8.23 -0.13 -4.06
C THR A 57 -7.25 -0.40 -5.20
N THR A 58 -7.55 -1.38 -6.02
CA THR A 58 -6.69 -1.76 -7.15
C THR A 58 -7.53 -1.92 -8.41
N ASN A 59 -6.85 -2.12 -9.53
CA ASN A 59 -7.53 -2.38 -10.81
C ASN A 59 -8.29 -3.70 -10.82
N LYS A 60 -8.00 -4.62 -9.90
CA LYS A 60 -8.64 -5.93 -9.84
C LYS A 60 -9.53 -6.13 -8.63
N GLY A 61 -9.74 -5.09 -7.83
CA GLY A 61 -10.65 -5.15 -6.70
C GLY A 61 -10.06 -4.54 -5.44
N LEU A 62 -10.70 -4.85 -4.31
CA LEU A 62 -10.30 -4.35 -3.01
C LEU A 62 -9.45 -5.39 -2.31
N TYR A 63 -8.26 -5.00 -1.90
CA TYR A 63 -7.31 -5.85 -1.20
C TYR A 63 -7.07 -5.31 0.20
N PHE A 64 -6.57 -6.15 1.09
CA PHE A 64 -6.16 -5.73 2.41
C PHE A 64 -4.82 -6.34 2.79
N SER A 65 -4.13 -5.68 3.72
CA SER A 65 -2.87 -6.14 4.26
C SER A 65 -2.88 -6.00 5.77
N ARG A 66 -2.44 -7.04 6.47
CA ARG A 66 -2.29 -7.01 7.94
C ARG A 66 -0.84 -6.94 8.38
N ASN A 67 0.08 -6.83 7.46
CA ASN A 67 1.51 -6.77 7.72
C ASN A 67 2.16 -5.54 7.11
N LYS A 68 1.47 -4.40 7.21
CA LYS A 68 1.95 -3.06 6.82
C LYS A 68 2.23 -2.93 5.33
N GLY A 69 1.51 -3.70 4.51
CA GLY A 69 1.63 -3.59 3.07
C GLY A 69 2.60 -4.57 2.43
N LEU A 70 3.16 -5.49 3.23
CA LEU A 70 4.12 -6.47 2.70
C LEU A 70 3.43 -7.49 1.79
N THR A 71 2.28 -8.02 2.23
CA THR A 71 1.48 -8.93 1.42
C THR A 71 0.04 -8.45 1.38
N TRP A 72 -0.65 -8.76 0.30
CA TRP A 72 -2.00 -8.29 0.05
C TRP A 72 -2.91 -9.46 -0.28
N ILE A 73 -4.10 -9.44 0.29
CA ILE A 73 -5.10 -10.50 0.13
C ILE A 73 -6.36 -9.86 -0.45
N LEU A 74 -6.94 -10.53 -1.44
CA LEU A 74 -8.17 -10.06 -2.06
C LEU A 74 -9.31 -10.10 -1.06
N ARG A 75 -9.99 -8.99 -0.86
CA ARG A 75 -11.18 -8.91 -0.01
C ARG A 75 -12.44 -9.05 -0.84
N ARG A 76 -12.50 -8.34 -1.96
CA ARG A 76 -13.63 -8.44 -2.89
C ARG A 76 -13.27 -7.76 -4.22
N ARG A 77 -14.01 -8.10 -5.20
CA ARG A 77 -13.84 -7.49 -6.53
C ARG A 77 -14.85 -6.40 -6.80
#